data_0143df793323eb2a6e6b18d9f10caf27
#
_entry.id   0143df793323eb2a6e6b18d9f10caf27
#
_cell.length_a   1.000
_cell.length_b   1.000
_cell.length_c   1.000
_cell.angle_alpha   90.00
_cell.angle_beta   90.00
_cell.angle_gamma   90.00
#
_symmetry.space_group_name_H-M   'P 1'
#
loop_
_entity.id
_entity.type
_entity.pdbx_description
1 polymer ?
#
loop_
_entity_poly.entity_id
_entity_poly.type
_entity_poly.pdbx_seq_one_letter_code
_entity_poly.pdbx_strand_id
1 'polypeptide(L)'
;QISLYIIKHGGLKKNFFSSLNGEFLIVYVDINKMEIQFANDRFTSIPLYYYFNSNSFKASTKYIDIAKQLKQDQLWEINNNIFFEFLWFRRIHGDKTYDKKSTYLKSARIISFNKKGLHKDTYWTPSFNKDEQSNIDDFSNELALGLSKSVARKTSDIKNLDNIGLFLSGGMDTRTLLGVFTATNSINPTCYTIGYSERGEYRVAKKVAEITGSECRFIKLSQDYYSQLLKDKSDLAGGMYNQFTNIFVGHKEKINPYSKILFHGHGLDYMFQGM
;
A
#
# COMPACT_ATOMS: atom_id res chain seq x y z
N GLN A 1 10.90 -20.05 -2.58
CA GLN A 1 9.86 -20.88 -3.23
C GLN A 1 9.25 -20.16 -4.47
N ILE A 2 8.82 -18.88 -4.36
CA ILE A 2 8.24 -18.11 -5.47
C ILE A 2 9.23 -18.00 -6.65
N SER A 3 10.47 -17.60 -6.38
CA SER A 3 11.50 -17.47 -7.43
C SER A 3 11.76 -18.78 -8.17
N LEU A 4 11.84 -19.90 -7.45
CA LEU A 4 12.02 -21.23 -8.05
C LEU A 4 10.83 -21.62 -8.93
N TYR A 5 9.60 -21.31 -8.49
CA TYR A 5 8.41 -21.56 -9.29
C TYR A 5 8.46 -20.78 -10.62
N ILE A 6 8.76 -19.48 -10.55
CA ILE A 6 8.81 -18.60 -11.71
C ILE A 6 9.85 -19.10 -12.73
N ILE A 7 11.06 -19.44 -12.24
CA ILE A 7 12.14 -19.96 -13.10
C ILE A 7 11.71 -21.26 -13.77
N LYS A 8 11.16 -22.22 -13.01
CA LYS A 8 10.70 -23.51 -13.51
C LYS A 8 9.65 -23.39 -14.60
N HIS A 9 8.76 -22.40 -14.51
CA HIS A 9 7.68 -22.19 -15.47
C HIS A 9 8.02 -21.17 -16.57
N GLY A 10 9.24 -20.67 -16.60
CA GLY A 10 9.74 -19.76 -17.66
C GLY A 10 9.02 -18.42 -17.69
N GLY A 11 8.76 -17.82 -16.51
CA GLY A 11 8.18 -16.49 -16.37
C GLY A 11 6.95 -16.41 -15.48
N LEU A 12 6.32 -15.22 -15.50
CA LEU A 12 5.18 -14.89 -14.64
C LEU A 12 3.88 -15.44 -15.25
N LYS A 13 3.18 -16.31 -14.54
CA LYS A 13 1.96 -16.98 -14.99
C LYS A 13 0.73 -16.50 -14.24
N LYS A 14 -0.33 -16.11 -14.97
CA LYS A 14 -1.58 -15.59 -14.44
C LYS A 14 -2.18 -16.45 -13.30
N ASN A 15 -2.30 -17.75 -13.52
CA ASN A 15 -2.91 -18.67 -12.54
C ASN A 15 -2.13 -18.74 -11.22
N PHE A 16 -0.81 -18.59 -11.27
CA PHE A 16 0.01 -18.53 -10.07
C PHE A 16 -0.29 -17.27 -9.25
N PHE A 17 -0.34 -16.11 -9.90
CA PHE A 17 -0.58 -14.83 -9.21
C PHE A 17 -2.00 -14.71 -8.65
N SER A 18 -2.98 -15.37 -9.26
CA SER A 18 -4.35 -15.42 -8.72
C SER A 18 -4.44 -16.09 -7.36
N SER A 19 -3.52 -17.01 -7.04
CA SER A 19 -3.46 -17.71 -5.74
C SER A 19 -2.59 -17.01 -4.69
N LEU A 20 -1.74 -16.05 -5.09
CA LEU A 20 -0.86 -15.35 -4.17
C LEU A 20 -1.63 -14.35 -3.31
N ASN A 21 -1.23 -14.28 -2.05
CA ASN A 21 -1.71 -13.27 -1.10
C ASN A 21 -0.49 -12.58 -0.47
N GLY A 22 -0.45 -11.26 -0.54
CA GLY A 22 0.66 -10.47 0.00
C GLY A 22 0.90 -9.20 -0.79
N GLU A 23 1.89 -8.45 -0.37
CA GLU A 23 2.33 -7.19 -0.98
C GLU A 23 3.61 -7.46 -1.76
N PHE A 24 3.57 -7.27 -3.07
CA PHE A 24 4.72 -7.56 -3.92
C PHE A 24 4.75 -6.77 -5.21
N LEU A 25 5.97 -6.54 -5.67
CA LEU A 25 6.31 -6.23 -7.05
C LEU A 25 7.41 -7.19 -7.48
N ILE A 26 7.11 -8.09 -8.40
CA ILE A 26 8.04 -9.11 -8.88
C ILE A 26 8.52 -8.72 -10.27
N VAL A 27 9.84 -8.80 -10.45
CA VAL A 27 10.49 -8.57 -11.73
C VAL A 27 11.15 -9.88 -12.17
N TYR A 28 10.89 -10.30 -13.40
CA TYR A 28 11.53 -11.44 -14.03
C TYR A 28 12.19 -10.99 -15.34
N VAL A 29 13.44 -11.38 -15.51
CA VAL A 29 14.21 -11.06 -16.72
C VAL A 29 14.67 -12.36 -17.37
N ASP A 30 14.28 -12.55 -18.63
CA ASP A 30 14.75 -13.66 -19.48
C ASP A 30 15.70 -13.10 -20.54
N ILE A 31 16.99 -13.26 -20.30
CA ILE A 31 18.05 -12.74 -21.17
C ILE A 31 17.99 -13.43 -22.54
N ASN A 32 17.70 -14.73 -22.58
CA ASN A 32 17.69 -15.51 -23.83
C ASN A 32 16.54 -15.08 -24.74
N LYS A 33 15.40 -14.75 -24.15
CA LYS A 33 14.22 -14.23 -24.89
C LYS A 33 14.24 -12.72 -25.07
N MET A 34 15.19 -12.01 -24.47
CA MET A 34 15.21 -10.55 -24.40
C MET A 34 13.87 -10.01 -23.89
N GLU A 35 13.39 -10.57 -22.78
CA GLU A 35 12.08 -10.25 -22.20
C GLU A 35 12.24 -9.82 -20.73
N ILE A 36 11.52 -8.78 -20.36
CA ILE A 36 11.33 -8.37 -18.97
C ILE A 36 9.85 -8.43 -18.63
N GLN A 37 9.53 -9.00 -17.47
CA GLN A 37 8.16 -9.11 -16.98
C GLN A 37 8.06 -8.50 -15.58
N PHE A 38 6.91 -7.87 -15.28
CA PHE A 38 6.57 -7.34 -13.96
C PHE A 38 5.21 -7.88 -13.56
N ALA A 39 5.07 -8.23 -12.26
CA ALA A 39 3.77 -8.50 -11.67
C ALA A 39 3.67 -7.74 -10.35
N ASN A 40 2.58 -7.01 -10.16
CA ASN A 40 2.26 -6.37 -8.88
C ASN A 40 1.12 -7.11 -8.17
N ASP A 41 0.96 -6.82 -6.87
CA ASP A 41 -0.12 -7.38 -6.07
C ASP A 41 -1.49 -6.80 -6.44
N ARG A 42 -2.55 -7.34 -5.81
CA ARG A 42 -3.96 -6.99 -6.06
C ARG A 42 -4.31 -5.53 -5.80
N PHE A 43 -3.53 -4.83 -4.96
CA PHE A 43 -3.81 -3.45 -4.52
C PHE A 43 -2.70 -2.47 -4.91
N THR A 44 -1.67 -2.93 -5.62
CA THR A 44 -0.49 -2.12 -6.01
C THR A 44 0.19 -1.50 -4.79
N SER A 45 0.45 -2.32 -3.77
CA SER A 45 1.12 -1.87 -2.53
C SER A 45 2.50 -1.27 -2.80
N ILE A 46 3.16 -1.73 -3.85
CA ILE A 46 4.41 -1.17 -4.38
C ILE A 46 4.10 -0.58 -5.76
N PRO A 47 4.14 0.75 -5.92
CA PRO A 47 3.87 1.39 -7.20
C PRO A 47 4.91 1.04 -8.26
N LEU A 48 4.49 1.01 -9.52
CA LEU A 48 5.38 0.92 -10.66
C LEU A 48 4.94 1.92 -11.72
N TYR A 49 5.87 2.79 -12.11
CA TYR A 49 5.74 3.71 -13.24
C TYR A 49 6.61 3.22 -14.37
N TYR A 50 6.13 3.28 -15.59
CA TYR A 50 6.89 2.83 -16.73
C TYR A 50 6.63 3.67 -17.99
N TYR A 51 7.62 3.67 -18.85
CA TYR A 51 7.57 4.19 -20.21
C TYR A 51 8.06 3.11 -21.17
N PHE A 52 7.48 3.03 -22.34
CA PHE A 52 7.96 2.15 -23.39
C PHE A 52 7.79 2.79 -24.76
N ASN A 53 8.67 2.43 -25.69
CA ASN A 53 8.55 2.61 -27.12
C ASN A 53 9.11 1.37 -27.84
N SER A 54 9.21 1.41 -29.18
CA SER A 54 9.72 0.29 -29.98
C SER A 54 11.12 -0.20 -29.57
N ASN A 55 11.95 0.69 -28.99
CA ASN A 55 13.38 0.42 -28.77
C ASN A 55 13.77 0.43 -27.29
N SER A 56 12.93 0.93 -26.40
CA SER A 56 13.29 1.07 -25.00
C SER A 56 12.12 0.86 -24.05
N PHE A 57 12.45 0.32 -22.88
CA PHE A 57 11.56 0.21 -21.76
C PHE A 57 12.25 0.79 -20.51
N LYS A 58 11.57 1.66 -19.77
CA LYS A 58 12.03 2.25 -18.51
C LYS A 58 10.99 2.00 -17.44
N ALA A 59 11.39 1.60 -16.25
CA ALA A 59 10.48 1.38 -15.12
C ALA A 59 11.14 1.79 -13.80
N SER A 60 10.34 2.37 -12.90
CA SER A 60 10.75 2.70 -11.53
C SER A 60 9.57 2.64 -10.58
N THR A 61 9.83 2.37 -9.32
CA THR A 61 8.86 2.48 -8.22
C THR A 61 8.60 3.94 -7.82
N LYS A 62 9.36 4.89 -8.37
CA LYS A 62 9.20 6.33 -8.13
C LYS A 62 8.94 7.05 -9.44
N TYR A 63 7.84 7.80 -9.51
CA TYR A 63 7.52 8.60 -10.70
C TYR A 63 8.62 9.58 -11.08
N ILE A 64 9.24 10.21 -10.07
CA ILE A 64 10.28 11.23 -10.31
C ILE A 64 11.48 10.69 -11.11
N ASP A 65 11.81 9.40 -10.95
CA ASP A 65 12.92 8.79 -11.69
C ASP A 65 12.56 8.65 -13.17
N ILE A 66 11.32 8.23 -13.47
CA ILE A 66 10.83 8.16 -14.86
C ILE A 66 10.78 9.57 -15.48
N ALA A 67 10.24 10.54 -14.74
CA ALA A 67 10.16 11.92 -15.22
C ALA A 67 11.55 12.51 -15.53
N LYS A 68 12.55 12.26 -14.67
CA LYS A 68 13.94 12.69 -14.91
C LYS A 68 14.52 12.04 -16.17
N GLN A 69 14.33 10.75 -16.34
CA GLN A 69 14.80 10.01 -17.52
C GLN A 69 14.14 10.53 -18.81
N LEU A 70 12.82 10.74 -18.79
CA LEU A 70 12.11 11.27 -19.95
C LEU A 70 12.52 12.71 -20.28
N LYS A 71 12.85 13.54 -19.28
CA LYS A 71 13.39 14.89 -19.51
C LYS A 71 14.78 14.85 -20.14
N GLN A 72 15.66 13.96 -19.66
CA GLN A 72 16.99 13.77 -20.26
C GLN A 72 16.90 13.32 -21.72
N ASP A 73 15.95 12.47 -22.04
CA ASP A 73 15.71 11.98 -23.40
C ASP A 73 14.88 12.96 -24.26
N GLN A 74 14.50 14.14 -23.75
CA GLN A 74 13.62 15.12 -24.39
C GLN A 74 12.24 14.58 -24.78
N LEU A 75 11.74 13.58 -24.05
CA LEU A 75 10.46 12.90 -24.30
C LEU A 75 9.36 13.34 -23.31
N TRP A 76 9.73 14.03 -22.21
CA TRP A 76 8.76 14.44 -21.20
C TRP A 76 7.84 15.53 -21.75
N GLU A 77 6.55 15.27 -21.74
CA GLU A 77 5.50 16.17 -22.20
C GLU A 77 4.41 16.28 -21.14
N ILE A 78 4.16 17.50 -20.66
CA ILE A 78 3.20 17.75 -19.59
C ILE A 78 1.77 17.33 -20.00
N ASN A 79 1.05 16.69 -19.06
CA ASN A 79 -0.35 16.37 -19.20
C ASN A 79 -1.20 17.36 -18.38
N ASN A 80 -1.62 18.46 -19.01
CA ASN A 80 -2.35 19.54 -18.34
C ASN A 80 -3.64 19.09 -17.68
N ASN A 81 -4.35 18.09 -18.23
CA ASN A 81 -5.61 17.60 -17.67
C ASN A 81 -5.42 16.97 -16.29
N ILE A 82 -4.24 16.41 -16.02
CA ILE A 82 -3.91 15.79 -14.74
C ILE A 82 -3.79 16.80 -13.62
N PHE A 83 -3.37 18.05 -13.91
CA PHE A 83 -3.34 19.11 -12.91
C PHE A 83 -4.74 19.46 -12.42
N PHE A 84 -5.70 19.59 -13.33
CA PHE A 84 -7.09 19.83 -12.96
C PHE A 84 -7.69 18.66 -12.20
N GLU A 85 -7.40 17.42 -12.62
CA GLU A 85 -7.82 16.21 -11.91
C GLU A 85 -7.24 16.18 -10.48
N PHE A 86 -5.95 16.47 -10.31
CA PHE A 86 -5.31 16.50 -9.00
C PHE A 86 -5.85 17.64 -8.11
N LEU A 87 -6.05 18.83 -8.65
CA LEU A 87 -6.61 19.95 -7.89
C LEU A 87 -8.00 19.63 -7.37
N TRP A 88 -8.80 18.93 -8.17
CA TRP A 88 -10.18 18.60 -7.84
C TRP A 88 -10.28 17.40 -6.87
N PHE A 89 -9.58 16.30 -7.19
CA PHE A 89 -9.69 15.05 -6.45
C PHE A 89 -8.56 14.81 -5.45
N ARG A 90 -7.53 15.65 -5.41
CA ARG A 90 -6.34 15.48 -4.57
C ARG A 90 -5.54 14.21 -4.85
N ARG A 91 -5.81 13.55 -5.98
CA ARG A 91 -5.14 12.33 -6.46
C ARG A 91 -5.34 12.19 -7.96
N ILE A 92 -4.48 11.39 -8.59
CA ILE A 92 -4.59 11.02 -10.00
C ILE A 92 -5.23 9.63 -10.08
N HIS A 93 -6.24 9.48 -10.95
CA HIS A 93 -6.96 8.22 -11.11
C HIS A 93 -6.47 7.43 -12.32
N GLY A 94 -6.64 6.10 -12.22
CA GLY A 94 -6.32 5.20 -13.31
C GLY A 94 -4.83 4.94 -13.46
N ASP A 95 -4.33 4.99 -14.69
CA ASP A 95 -2.93 4.71 -15.04
C ASP A 95 -2.18 5.94 -15.56
N LYS A 96 -2.75 7.12 -15.38
CA LYS A 96 -2.18 8.40 -15.82
C LYS A 96 -1.07 8.87 -14.89
N THR A 97 -0.21 9.73 -15.43
CA THR A 97 0.84 10.44 -14.69
C THR A 97 0.85 11.92 -15.09
N TYR A 98 1.72 12.74 -14.52
CA TYR A 98 1.87 14.15 -14.88
C TYR A 98 2.43 14.39 -16.29
N ASP A 99 2.96 13.37 -16.92
CA ASP A 99 3.35 13.42 -18.33
C ASP A 99 2.47 12.52 -19.19
N LYS A 100 2.47 12.79 -20.53
CA LYS A 100 1.67 12.05 -21.50
C LYS A 100 2.28 10.71 -21.92
N LYS A 101 3.52 10.42 -21.54
CA LYS A 101 4.30 9.30 -22.07
C LYS A 101 4.40 8.15 -21.08
N SER A 102 4.53 8.43 -19.80
CA SER A 102 4.64 7.39 -18.78
C SER A 102 3.27 6.93 -18.28
N THR A 103 3.25 5.73 -17.74
CA THR A 103 2.04 5.05 -17.28
C THR A 103 2.27 4.51 -15.87
N TYR A 104 1.27 4.59 -15.02
CA TYR A 104 1.21 3.91 -13.73
C TYR A 104 0.64 2.49 -13.92
N LEU A 105 1.29 1.48 -13.35
CA LEU A 105 0.82 0.10 -13.44
C LEU A 105 -0.39 -0.10 -12.53
N LYS A 106 -1.54 -0.41 -13.12
CA LYS A 106 -2.77 -0.74 -12.36
C LYS A 106 -2.61 -2.01 -11.55
N SER A 107 -3.46 -2.18 -10.58
CA SER A 107 -3.54 -3.34 -9.67
C SER A 107 -3.72 -4.66 -10.43
N ALA A 108 -3.18 -5.74 -9.84
CA ALA A 108 -3.34 -7.11 -10.33
C ALA A 108 -2.94 -7.31 -11.79
N ARG A 109 -1.83 -6.70 -12.20
CA ARG A 109 -1.32 -6.78 -13.58
C ARG A 109 -0.07 -7.63 -13.66
N ILE A 110 0.05 -8.28 -14.83
CA ILE A 110 1.31 -8.78 -15.34
C ILE A 110 1.58 -8.01 -16.62
N ILE A 111 2.74 -7.39 -16.72
CA ILE A 111 3.19 -6.78 -17.98
C ILE A 111 4.47 -7.47 -18.43
N SER A 112 4.60 -7.67 -19.74
CA SER A 112 5.83 -8.15 -20.37
C SER A 112 6.22 -7.26 -21.52
N PHE A 113 7.50 -6.99 -21.61
CA PHE A 113 8.11 -6.23 -22.69
C PHE A 113 9.20 -7.06 -23.35
N ASN A 114 9.11 -7.19 -24.66
CA ASN A 114 10.09 -7.90 -25.51
C ASN A 114 10.14 -7.27 -26.90
N LYS A 115 10.84 -7.89 -27.85
CA LYS A 115 10.95 -7.42 -29.24
C LYS A 115 9.61 -7.23 -29.98
N LYS A 116 8.53 -7.88 -29.51
CA LYS A 116 7.18 -7.74 -30.07
C LYS A 116 6.41 -6.56 -29.46
N GLY A 117 6.99 -5.90 -28.45
CA GLY A 117 6.38 -4.76 -27.73
C GLY A 117 5.90 -5.10 -26.33
N LEU A 118 4.97 -4.31 -25.83
CA LEU A 118 4.41 -4.43 -24.49
C LEU A 118 3.11 -5.22 -24.50
N HIS A 119 3.04 -6.29 -23.71
CA HIS A 119 1.84 -7.06 -23.42
C HIS A 119 1.37 -6.84 -21.99
N LYS A 120 0.05 -6.81 -21.75
CA LYS A 120 -0.56 -6.56 -20.44
C LYS A 120 -1.66 -7.58 -20.16
N ASP A 121 -1.55 -8.25 -19.03
CA ASP A 121 -2.56 -9.17 -18.51
C ASP A 121 -3.11 -8.71 -17.16
N THR A 122 -4.41 -8.98 -16.95
CA THR A 122 -5.04 -8.84 -15.63
C THR A 122 -5.23 -10.22 -15.04
N TYR A 123 -4.69 -10.46 -13.86
CA TYR A 123 -4.84 -11.78 -13.23
C TYR A 123 -5.94 -11.83 -12.15
N TRP A 124 -6.42 -10.66 -11.69
CA TRP A 124 -7.49 -10.57 -10.72
C TRP A 124 -8.26 -9.24 -10.87
N THR A 125 -9.55 -9.28 -10.63
CA THR A 125 -10.42 -8.11 -10.48
C THR A 125 -11.32 -8.33 -9.27
N PRO A 126 -11.62 -7.30 -8.46
CA PRO A 126 -12.61 -7.43 -7.40
C PRO A 126 -13.97 -7.76 -8.01
N SER A 127 -14.68 -8.68 -7.37
CA SER A 127 -16.09 -8.95 -7.68
C SER A 127 -16.92 -8.65 -6.43
N PHE A 128 -18.03 -7.96 -6.64
CA PHE A 128 -18.98 -7.62 -5.59
C PHE A 128 -20.28 -8.33 -5.92
N ASN A 129 -20.48 -9.49 -5.32
CA ASN A 129 -21.73 -10.22 -5.43
C ASN A 129 -22.62 -9.87 -4.25
N LYS A 130 -23.84 -9.47 -4.52
CA LYS A 130 -24.85 -9.27 -3.49
C LYS A 130 -25.34 -10.64 -3.04
N ASP A 131 -25.07 -10.99 -1.81
CA ASP A 131 -25.67 -12.15 -1.17
C ASP A 131 -26.91 -11.70 -0.41
N GLU A 132 -28.08 -12.00 -0.96
CA GLU A 132 -29.38 -11.59 -0.41
C GLU A 132 -29.84 -12.55 0.71
N GLN A 133 -29.15 -13.66 0.95
CA GLN A 133 -29.54 -14.70 1.92
C GLN A 133 -28.78 -14.59 3.24
N SER A 134 -27.64 -13.91 3.27
CA SER A 134 -26.84 -13.76 4.50
C SER A 134 -27.41 -12.67 5.40
N ASN A 135 -27.52 -12.96 6.69
CA ASN A 135 -27.87 -11.97 7.70
C ASN A 135 -26.64 -11.21 8.20
N ILE A 136 -26.86 -10.12 8.96
CA ILE A 136 -25.78 -9.25 9.44
C ILE A 136 -24.84 -9.95 10.44
N ASP A 137 -25.36 -10.91 11.21
CA ASP A 137 -24.57 -11.65 12.19
C ASP A 137 -23.60 -12.61 11.50
N ASP A 138 -24.03 -13.27 10.43
CA ASP A 138 -23.17 -14.13 9.62
C ASP A 138 -22.05 -13.33 8.97
N PHE A 139 -22.36 -12.17 8.38
CA PHE A 139 -21.35 -11.26 7.83
C PHE A 139 -20.36 -10.77 8.89
N SER A 140 -20.86 -10.41 10.08
CA SER A 140 -20.00 -9.94 11.17
C SER A 140 -19.04 -11.04 11.63
N ASN A 141 -19.53 -12.28 11.74
CA ASN A 141 -18.72 -13.43 12.12
C ASN A 141 -17.68 -13.77 11.05
N GLU A 142 -18.07 -13.78 9.78
CA GLU A 142 -17.12 -13.99 8.65
C GLU A 142 -16.04 -12.90 8.60
N LEU A 143 -16.41 -11.64 8.79
CA LEU A 143 -15.47 -10.52 8.81
C LEU A 143 -14.49 -10.66 9.97
N ALA A 144 -14.98 -10.92 11.18
CA ALA A 144 -14.14 -11.11 12.37
C ALA A 144 -13.15 -12.27 12.17
N LEU A 145 -13.62 -13.39 11.64
CA LEU A 145 -12.79 -14.56 11.33
C LEU A 145 -11.77 -14.24 10.22
N GLY A 146 -12.19 -13.52 9.17
CA GLY A 146 -11.34 -13.10 8.08
C GLY A 146 -10.20 -12.17 8.54
N LEU A 147 -10.51 -11.18 9.39
CA LEU A 147 -9.54 -10.29 10.00
C LEU A 147 -8.56 -11.05 10.90
N SER A 148 -9.06 -11.94 11.76
CA SER A 148 -8.22 -12.78 12.62
C SER A 148 -7.24 -13.63 11.81
N LYS A 149 -7.71 -14.34 10.79
CA LYS A 149 -6.87 -15.12 9.88
C LYS A 149 -5.86 -14.25 9.11
N SER A 150 -6.24 -13.01 8.77
CA SER A 150 -5.34 -12.08 8.08
C SER A 150 -4.20 -11.62 9.00
N VAL A 151 -4.51 -11.25 10.24
CA VAL A 151 -3.49 -10.89 11.25
C VAL A 151 -2.57 -12.08 11.51
N ALA A 152 -3.12 -13.27 11.80
CA ALA A 152 -2.34 -14.48 12.04
C ALA A 152 -1.37 -14.78 10.88
N ARG A 153 -1.83 -14.69 9.63
CA ARG A 153 -0.98 -14.92 8.45
C ARG A 153 0.11 -13.86 8.28
N LYS A 154 -0.21 -12.58 8.55
CA LYS A 154 0.78 -11.48 8.43
C LYS A 154 1.81 -11.49 9.57
N THR A 155 1.52 -12.16 10.67
CA THR A 155 2.41 -12.24 11.83
C THR A 155 3.13 -13.59 11.96
N SER A 156 2.75 -14.60 11.18
CA SER A 156 3.29 -15.98 11.27
C SER A 156 4.82 -16.08 11.15
N ASP A 157 5.42 -15.23 10.34
CA ASP A 157 6.88 -15.26 10.09
C ASP A 157 7.65 -14.24 10.96
N ILE A 158 6.96 -13.53 11.86
CA ILE A 158 7.58 -12.54 12.73
C ILE A 158 8.17 -13.26 13.95
N LYS A 159 9.49 -13.32 14.04
CA LYS A 159 10.20 -14.01 15.12
C LYS A 159 10.01 -13.38 16.49
N ASN A 160 9.84 -12.05 16.55
CA ASN A 160 9.64 -11.33 17.79
C ASN A 160 8.38 -10.45 17.66
N LEU A 161 7.31 -10.87 18.30
CA LEU A 161 6.01 -10.20 18.27
C LEU A 161 6.02 -8.85 19.02
N ASP A 162 6.96 -8.63 19.94
CA ASP A 162 7.13 -7.33 20.63
C ASP A 162 7.56 -6.22 19.68
N ASN A 163 8.07 -6.57 18.50
CA ASN A 163 8.43 -5.61 17.45
C ASN A 163 7.24 -5.14 16.59
N ILE A 164 6.02 -5.54 16.94
CA ILE A 164 4.80 -5.13 16.21
C ILE A 164 4.29 -3.82 16.80
N GLY A 165 4.05 -2.86 15.92
CA GLY A 165 3.37 -1.60 16.22
C GLY A 165 2.05 -1.48 15.49
N LEU A 166 1.12 -0.74 16.09
CA LEU A 166 -0.17 -0.41 15.53
C LEU A 166 -0.40 1.10 15.61
N PHE A 167 -0.68 1.75 14.48
CA PHE A 167 -1.22 3.11 14.53
C PHE A 167 -2.66 3.06 15.03
N LEU A 168 -2.86 3.53 16.25
CA LEU A 168 -4.14 3.52 16.95
C LEU A 168 -4.71 4.93 17.02
N SER A 169 -5.87 5.14 16.42
CA SER A 169 -6.69 6.34 16.57
C SER A 169 -7.86 6.08 17.55
N GLY A 170 -8.64 7.10 17.82
CA GLY A 170 -9.93 6.93 18.50
C GLY A 170 -11.02 6.29 17.63
N GLY A 171 -10.75 6.09 16.32
CA GLY A 171 -11.68 5.53 15.34
C GLY A 171 -11.95 4.04 15.51
N MET A 172 -13.08 3.58 14.95
CA MET A 172 -13.53 2.20 15.08
C MET A 172 -12.57 1.21 14.41
N ASP A 173 -12.08 1.51 13.22
CA ASP A 173 -11.24 0.61 12.42
C ASP A 173 -9.99 0.16 13.17
N THR A 174 -9.26 1.12 13.73
CA THR A 174 -8.02 0.82 14.46
C THR A 174 -8.29 0.13 15.80
N ARG A 175 -9.41 0.42 16.45
CA ARG A 175 -9.84 -0.28 17.68
C ARG A 175 -10.24 -1.73 17.37
N THR A 176 -10.98 -1.96 16.29
CA THR A 176 -11.32 -3.31 15.82
C THR A 176 -10.06 -4.11 15.53
N LEU A 177 -9.09 -3.50 14.83
CA LEU A 177 -7.82 -4.16 14.54
C LEU A 177 -7.03 -4.48 15.82
N LEU A 178 -7.01 -3.59 16.80
CA LEU A 178 -6.40 -3.86 18.11
C LEU A 178 -7.09 -5.04 18.82
N GLY A 179 -8.43 -5.08 18.81
CA GLY A 179 -9.19 -6.21 19.35
C GLY A 179 -8.84 -7.54 18.67
N VAL A 180 -8.66 -7.53 17.34
CA VAL A 180 -8.22 -8.73 16.61
C VAL A 180 -6.80 -9.15 17.01
N PHE A 181 -5.88 -8.21 17.20
CA PHE A 181 -4.54 -8.54 17.68
C PHE A 181 -4.57 -9.18 19.07
N THR A 182 -5.26 -8.56 20.01
CA THR A 182 -5.21 -8.96 21.43
C THR A 182 -6.14 -10.11 21.75
N ALA A 183 -7.42 -10.04 21.35
CA ALA A 183 -8.42 -11.02 21.75
C ALA A 183 -8.34 -12.34 20.96
N THR A 184 -7.96 -12.28 19.67
CA THR A 184 -7.99 -13.50 18.84
C THR A 184 -6.60 -14.03 18.50
N ASN A 185 -5.57 -13.21 18.51
CA ASN A 185 -4.19 -13.60 18.17
C ASN A 185 -3.22 -13.53 19.36
N SER A 186 -3.67 -13.09 20.54
CA SER A 186 -2.85 -12.95 21.75
C SER A 186 -1.56 -12.12 21.55
N ILE A 187 -1.65 -11.09 20.73
CA ILE A 187 -0.55 -10.18 20.43
C ILE A 187 -0.89 -8.79 20.98
N ASN A 188 -0.03 -8.24 21.83
CA ASN A 188 -0.16 -6.89 22.35
C ASN A 188 0.79 -5.93 21.63
N PRO A 189 0.35 -5.27 20.53
CA PRO A 189 1.22 -4.37 19.79
C PRO A 189 1.52 -3.11 20.58
N THR A 190 2.68 -2.49 20.35
CA THR A 190 2.89 -1.11 20.78
C THR A 190 2.03 -0.17 19.94
N CYS A 191 1.08 0.51 20.58
CA CYS A 191 0.16 1.41 19.88
C CYS A 191 0.75 2.82 19.77
N TYR A 192 0.56 3.47 18.63
CA TYR A 192 1.02 4.83 18.37
C TYR A 192 -0.15 5.71 17.96
N THR A 193 -0.34 6.81 18.68
CA THR A 193 -1.28 7.88 18.27
C THR A 193 -0.49 9.11 17.89
N ILE A 194 -0.77 9.68 16.74
CA ILE A 194 -0.06 10.84 16.20
C ILE A 194 -1.01 12.04 16.22
N GLY A 195 -0.57 13.17 16.74
CA GLY A 195 -1.41 14.37 16.80
C GLY A 195 -0.73 15.58 17.41
N TYR A 196 -1.43 16.69 17.46
CA TYR A 196 -0.92 17.95 18.02
C TYR A 196 -1.04 18.02 19.56
N SER A 197 -1.99 17.28 20.13
CA SER A 197 -2.22 17.30 21.59
C SER A 197 -2.70 15.94 22.11
N GLU A 198 -2.45 15.67 23.36
CA GLU A 198 -2.89 14.45 24.09
C GLU A 198 -4.38 14.49 24.46
N ARG A 199 -5.20 15.13 23.66
CA ARG A 199 -6.65 15.26 23.87
C ARG A 199 -7.41 14.49 22.78
N GLY A 200 -8.73 14.39 22.92
CA GLY A 200 -9.59 13.78 21.90
C GLY A 200 -9.22 12.34 21.60
N GLU A 201 -8.79 12.06 20.38
CA GLU A 201 -8.48 10.71 19.90
C GLU A 201 -7.44 9.96 20.74
N TYR A 202 -6.38 10.65 21.20
CA TYR A 202 -5.38 10.00 22.05
C TYR A 202 -5.93 9.48 23.36
N ARG A 203 -6.84 10.22 24.00
CA ARG A 203 -7.47 9.76 25.26
C ARG A 203 -8.27 8.47 25.04
N VAL A 204 -8.99 8.38 23.92
CA VAL A 204 -9.74 7.16 23.57
C VAL A 204 -8.76 6.02 23.26
N ALA A 205 -7.77 6.27 22.43
CA ALA A 205 -6.75 5.28 22.04
C ALA A 205 -6.02 4.74 23.26
N LYS A 206 -5.56 5.62 24.16
CA LYS A 206 -4.88 5.25 25.39
C LYS A 206 -5.75 4.35 26.29
N LYS A 207 -7.01 4.73 26.50
CA LYS A 207 -7.93 3.92 27.31
C LYS A 207 -8.19 2.54 26.72
N VAL A 208 -8.32 2.44 25.39
CA VAL A 208 -8.54 1.15 24.72
C VAL A 208 -7.26 0.30 24.79
N ALA A 209 -6.10 0.88 24.59
CA ALA A 209 -4.82 0.17 24.73
C ALA A 209 -4.63 -0.36 26.17
N GLU A 210 -4.93 0.43 27.19
CA GLU A 210 -4.88 0.01 28.61
C GLU A 210 -5.80 -1.19 28.88
N ILE A 211 -7.04 -1.16 28.37
CA ILE A 211 -8.01 -2.26 28.53
C ILE A 211 -7.50 -3.55 27.89
N THR A 212 -6.80 -3.44 26.76
CA THR A 212 -6.28 -4.59 26.02
C THR A 212 -4.87 -5.02 26.44
N GLY A 213 -4.26 -4.35 27.43
CA GLY A 213 -2.92 -4.66 27.90
C GLY A 213 -1.80 -4.23 26.94
N SER A 214 -2.09 -3.32 25.99
CA SER A 214 -1.12 -2.79 25.04
C SER A 214 -0.54 -1.45 25.54
N GLU A 215 0.74 -1.20 25.27
CA GLU A 215 1.35 0.11 25.51
C GLU A 215 0.85 1.13 24.48
N CYS A 216 0.52 2.37 24.89
CA CYS A 216 0.13 3.44 23.98
C CYS A 216 1.09 4.63 24.09
N ARG A 217 1.74 4.96 22.97
CA ARG A 217 2.70 6.05 22.84
C ARG A 217 2.13 7.20 22.02
N PHE A 218 2.25 8.43 22.51
CA PHE A 218 1.85 9.62 21.78
C PHE A 218 3.03 10.21 21.00
N ILE A 219 2.83 10.44 19.72
CA ILE A 219 3.78 11.11 18.84
C ILE A 219 3.24 12.51 18.56
N LYS A 220 3.81 13.51 19.23
CA LYS A 220 3.41 14.91 19.04
C LYS A 220 3.94 15.44 17.72
N LEU A 221 3.05 16.02 16.91
CA LEU A 221 3.37 16.78 15.71
C LEU A 221 3.84 18.19 16.07
N SER A 222 4.84 18.70 15.36
CA SER A 222 5.19 20.11 15.37
C SER A 222 4.18 20.93 14.56
N GLN A 223 4.03 22.20 14.85
CA GLN A 223 3.09 23.07 14.12
C GLN A 223 3.49 23.21 12.62
N ASP A 224 4.75 23.10 12.32
CA ASP A 224 5.34 23.19 10.98
C ASP A 224 5.51 21.81 10.29
N TYR A 225 4.98 20.74 10.89
CA TYR A 225 5.15 19.37 10.40
C TYR A 225 4.91 19.22 8.89
N TYR A 226 3.78 19.70 8.39
CA TYR A 226 3.45 19.55 6.96
C TYR A 226 4.34 20.39 6.05
N SER A 227 4.77 21.57 6.49
CA SER A 227 5.70 22.40 5.70
C SER A 227 7.10 21.79 5.61
N GLN A 228 7.57 21.15 6.69
CA GLN A 228 8.79 20.35 6.68
C GLN A 228 8.65 19.11 5.80
N LEU A 229 7.53 18.40 5.91
CA LEU A 229 7.25 17.22 5.10
C LEU A 229 7.30 17.52 3.60
N LEU A 230 6.77 18.67 3.17
CA LEU A 230 6.82 19.08 1.77
C LEU A 230 8.25 19.33 1.28
N LYS A 231 9.09 19.95 2.10
CA LYS A 231 10.50 20.21 1.74
C LYS A 231 11.32 18.94 1.61
N ASP A 232 11.16 18.04 2.60
CA ASP A 232 12.07 16.92 2.79
C ASP A 232 11.59 15.64 2.09
N LYS A 233 10.29 15.51 1.87
CA LYS A 233 9.64 14.25 1.48
C LYS A 233 8.74 14.36 0.24
N SER A 234 8.81 15.48 -0.50
CA SER A 234 8.02 15.65 -1.74
C SER A 234 8.24 14.53 -2.76
N ASP A 235 9.41 13.89 -2.73
CA ASP A 235 9.78 12.81 -3.65
C ASP A 235 9.12 11.46 -3.32
N LEU A 236 8.66 11.24 -2.08
CA LEU A 236 8.17 9.91 -1.64
C LEU A 236 7.01 9.39 -2.48
N ALA A 237 6.12 10.28 -2.88
CA ALA A 237 4.98 9.93 -3.73
C ALA A 237 5.11 10.51 -5.15
N GLY A 238 6.26 11.12 -5.49
CA GLY A 238 6.47 11.80 -6.77
C GLY A 238 5.42 12.86 -7.08
N GLY A 239 4.79 13.44 -6.06
CA GLY A 239 3.67 14.38 -6.20
C GLY A 239 2.35 13.74 -6.63
N MET A 240 2.27 12.40 -6.76
CA MET A 240 1.08 11.69 -7.27
C MET A 240 -0.08 11.64 -6.26
N TYR A 241 0.20 11.89 -4.98
CA TYR A 241 -0.78 11.88 -3.89
C TYR A 241 -0.67 13.13 -3.04
N ASN A 242 -1.77 13.50 -2.39
CA ASN A 242 -1.78 14.60 -1.43
C ASN A 242 -1.01 14.21 -0.15
N GLN A 243 0.11 14.86 0.09
CA GLN A 243 0.95 14.58 1.26
C GLN A 243 0.39 15.15 2.58
N PHE A 244 -0.52 16.12 2.52
CA PHE A 244 -1.13 16.70 3.72
C PHE A 244 -2.06 15.74 4.49
N THR A 245 -2.41 14.61 3.89
CA THR A 245 -3.18 13.55 4.57
C THR A 245 -2.30 12.46 5.18
N ASN A 246 -0.99 12.52 4.99
CA ASN A 246 -0.08 11.47 5.43
C ASN A 246 0.66 11.85 6.72
N ILE A 247 0.00 11.60 7.86
CA ILE A 247 0.58 11.85 9.18
C ILE A 247 1.60 10.78 9.63
N PHE A 248 1.79 9.71 8.87
CA PHE A 248 2.65 8.59 9.26
C PHE A 248 4.13 8.77 8.90
N VAL A 249 4.43 9.74 8.05
CA VAL A 249 5.80 9.97 7.55
C VAL A 249 6.64 10.75 8.55
N GLY A 250 7.95 10.46 8.62
CA GLY A 250 8.92 11.24 9.40
C GLY A 250 9.06 10.83 10.87
N HIS A 251 8.41 9.75 11.31
CA HIS A 251 8.44 9.32 12.73
C HIS A 251 9.35 8.11 13.00
N LYS A 252 10.18 7.73 12.05
CA LYS A 252 11.04 6.54 12.13
C LYS A 252 11.85 6.49 13.42
N GLU A 253 12.48 7.58 13.82
CA GLU A 253 13.32 7.63 14.99
C GLU A 253 12.56 7.44 16.31
N LYS A 254 11.28 7.85 16.34
CA LYS A 254 10.41 7.70 17.52
C LYS A 254 9.79 6.29 17.59
N ILE A 255 9.69 5.58 16.48
CA ILE A 255 9.00 4.29 16.35
C ILE A 255 10.00 3.13 16.38
N ASN A 256 11.09 3.21 15.61
CA ASN A 256 12.06 2.12 15.43
C ASN A 256 12.67 1.52 16.70
N PRO A 257 12.84 2.26 17.81
CA PRO A 257 13.31 1.65 19.05
C PRO A 257 12.37 0.59 19.63
N TYR A 258 11.08 0.67 19.29
CA TYR A 258 10.01 -0.16 19.90
C TYR A 258 9.36 -1.09 18.89
N SER A 259 9.25 -0.67 17.62
CA SER A 259 8.54 -1.44 16.60
C SER A 259 9.27 -1.42 15.27
N LYS A 260 9.36 -2.58 14.63
CA LYS A 260 9.97 -2.76 13.30
C LYS A 260 8.93 -2.98 12.22
N ILE A 261 7.76 -3.46 12.60
CA ILE A 261 6.63 -3.75 11.71
C ILE A 261 5.44 -2.97 12.21
N LEU A 262 4.81 -2.22 11.32
CA LEU A 262 3.70 -1.35 11.67
C LEU A 262 2.45 -1.77 10.91
N PHE A 263 1.35 -1.83 11.64
CA PHE A 263 0.01 -2.03 11.11
C PHE A 263 -0.81 -0.75 11.23
N HIS A 264 -1.79 -0.60 10.36
CA HIS A 264 -2.74 0.52 10.40
C HIS A 264 -4.11 0.06 9.89
N GLY A 265 -5.17 0.72 10.36
CA GLY A 265 -6.55 0.45 9.94
C GLY A 265 -6.99 1.20 8.68
N HIS A 266 -6.09 1.91 8.00
CA HIS A 266 -6.45 2.68 6.80
C HIS A 266 -7.02 1.77 5.71
N GLY A 267 -8.16 2.15 5.17
CA GLY A 267 -8.84 1.42 4.09
C GLY A 267 -9.95 0.48 4.57
N LEU A 268 -10.09 0.21 5.87
CA LEU A 268 -11.20 -0.59 6.36
C LEU A 268 -12.55 0.09 6.10
N ASP A 269 -12.63 1.40 6.31
CA ASP A 269 -13.79 2.22 5.99
C ASP A 269 -14.16 2.16 4.50
N TYR A 270 -13.21 2.25 3.59
CA TYR A 270 -13.46 2.12 2.15
C TYR A 270 -14.01 0.76 1.75
N MET A 271 -13.66 -0.29 2.48
CA MET A 271 -14.08 -1.65 2.14
C MET A 271 -15.41 -2.04 2.76
N PHE A 272 -15.75 -1.49 3.94
CA PHE A 272 -16.88 -2.00 4.74
C PHE A 272 -17.98 -0.98 5.02
N GLN A 273 -17.73 0.33 4.89
CA GLN A 273 -18.77 1.33 5.11
C GLN A 273 -19.49 1.76 3.83
N GLY A 274 -18.96 1.40 2.68
CA GLY A 274 -19.42 1.94 1.40
C GLY A 274 -19.07 3.42 1.24
N MET A 275 -18.89 3.87 0.03
CA MET A 275 -18.79 5.29 -0.32
C MET A 275 -20.03 5.73 -1.06
#